data_5f7ca18123777d590001a594d0596c37
#
_entry.id   5f7ca18123777d590001a594d0596c37
#
_cell.length_a   1.000
_cell.length_b   1.000
_cell.length_c   1.000
_cell.angle_alpha   90.00
_cell.angle_beta   90.00
_cell.angle_gamma   90.00
#
_symmetry.space_group_name_H-M   'P 1'
#
loop_
_entity.id
_entity.type
_entity.pdbx_description
1 polymer ?
#
loop_
_entity_poly.entity_id
_entity_poly.type
_entity_poly.pdbx_seq_one_letter_code
_entity_poly.pdbx_strand_id
1 'polypeptide(L)'
;MLFMCTYQVDRDKQADTQAFFANMTEEQIAGEHPDGVTQIGRWHDIPNGNGWIVVESDNQEALTSWIMGWSGQATFPTVTPVVDDGTARKLVKAMLAAQQG
;
A
#
# COMPACT_ATOMS: atom_id res chain seq x y z
N MET A 1 10.71 5.82 0.67
CA MET A 1 10.63 4.43 1.19
C MET A 1 9.51 3.69 0.48
N LEU A 2 9.76 2.45 0.13
CA LEU A 2 8.73 1.59 -0.45
C LEU A 2 8.00 0.82 0.64
N PHE A 3 6.69 0.72 0.52
CA PHE A 3 5.84 -0.07 1.41
C PHE A 3 5.00 -1.03 0.59
N MET A 4 4.99 -2.28 1.01
CA MET A 4 4.07 -3.28 0.48
C MET A 4 2.92 -3.42 1.47
N CYS A 5 1.71 -3.12 1.00
CA CYS A 5 0.52 -3.11 1.83
C CYS A 5 -0.42 -4.21 1.35
N THR A 6 -1.11 -4.83 2.30
CA THR A 6 -2.27 -5.67 1.99
C THR A 6 -3.51 -4.95 2.48
N TYR A 7 -4.63 -5.18 1.79
CA TYR A 7 -5.92 -4.69 2.24
C TYR A 7 -6.94 -5.83 2.26
N GLN A 8 -7.94 -5.66 3.10
CA GLN A 8 -9.08 -6.56 3.18
C GLN A 8 -10.33 -5.73 3.35
N VAL A 9 -11.29 -5.89 2.43
CA VAL A 9 -12.58 -5.21 2.52
C VAL A 9 -13.45 -5.92 3.55
N ASP A 10 -14.13 -5.16 4.39
CA ASP A 10 -15.09 -5.71 5.34
C ASP A 10 -16.19 -6.47 4.58
N ARG A 11 -16.43 -7.70 4.98
CA ARG A 11 -17.30 -8.62 4.21
C ARG A 11 -18.71 -8.07 4.02
N ASP A 12 -19.27 -7.46 5.04
CA ASP A 12 -20.61 -6.86 5.01
C ASP A 12 -20.66 -5.57 4.17
N LYS A 13 -19.51 -5.01 3.84
CA LYS A 13 -19.39 -3.80 3.03
C LYS A 13 -18.80 -4.04 1.66
N GLN A 14 -18.55 -5.29 1.29
CA GLN A 14 -17.84 -5.62 0.08
C GLN A 14 -18.57 -5.10 -1.17
N ALA A 15 -19.88 -5.30 -1.26
CA ALA A 15 -20.65 -4.84 -2.41
C ALA A 15 -20.63 -3.31 -2.54
N ASP A 16 -20.80 -2.60 -1.44
CA ASP A 16 -20.79 -1.13 -1.44
C ASP A 16 -19.41 -0.57 -1.76
N THR A 17 -18.37 -1.16 -1.20
CA THR A 17 -16.98 -0.73 -1.44
C THR A 17 -16.58 -0.96 -2.88
N GLN A 18 -16.94 -2.11 -3.44
CA GLN A 18 -16.65 -2.42 -4.85
C GLN A 18 -17.41 -1.47 -5.79
N ALA A 19 -18.67 -1.18 -5.48
CA ALA A 19 -19.46 -0.24 -6.26
C ALA A 19 -18.86 1.18 -6.20
N PHE A 20 -18.42 1.63 -5.02
CA PHE A 20 -17.73 2.91 -4.87
C PHE A 20 -16.48 2.96 -5.73
N PHE A 21 -15.63 1.92 -5.63
CA PHE A 21 -14.38 1.84 -6.38
C PHE A 21 -14.64 1.85 -7.90
N ALA A 22 -15.62 1.08 -8.36
CA ALA A 22 -15.95 0.97 -9.78
C ALA A 22 -16.47 2.30 -10.35
N ASN A 23 -17.14 3.10 -9.53
CA ASN A 23 -17.78 4.33 -9.96
C ASN A 23 -16.99 5.60 -9.60
N MET A 24 -15.74 5.44 -9.16
CA MET A 24 -14.89 6.60 -8.92
C MET A 24 -14.73 7.43 -10.19
N THR A 25 -14.93 8.73 -10.06
CA THR A 25 -14.69 9.67 -11.15
C THR A 25 -13.19 9.84 -11.41
N GLU A 26 -12.82 10.36 -12.57
CA GLU A 26 -11.41 10.65 -12.86
C GLU A 26 -10.80 11.59 -11.83
N GLU A 27 -11.58 12.55 -11.34
CA GLU A 27 -11.16 13.49 -10.29
C GLU A 27 -10.89 12.76 -8.97
N GLN A 28 -11.77 11.83 -8.59
CA GLN A 28 -11.60 11.02 -7.39
C GLN A 28 -10.38 10.10 -7.50
N ILE A 29 -10.17 9.48 -8.65
CA ILE A 29 -9.00 8.63 -8.90
C ILE A 29 -7.72 9.46 -8.77
N ALA A 30 -7.67 10.62 -9.38
CA ALA A 30 -6.50 11.49 -9.33
C ALA A 30 -6.22 12.02 -7.93
N GLY A 31 -7.25 12.19 -7.10
CA GLY A 31 -7.14 12.71 -5.74
C GLY A 31 -7.11 11.67 -4.64
N GLU A 32 -7.03 10.37 -4.98
CA GLU A 32 -7.07 9.31 -3.98
C GLU A 32 -5.90 9.40 -2.99
N HIS A 33 -4.70 9.73 -3.48
CA HIS A 33 -3.51 9.76 -2.67
C HIS A 33 -3.15 11.19 -2.30
N PRO A 34 -2.86 11.47 -1.02
CA PRO A 34 -2.37 12.78 -0.62
C PRO A 34 -0.96 13.02 -1.17
N ASP A 35 -0.53 14.28 -1.17
CA ASP A 35 0.86 14.60 -1.47
C ASP A 35 1.77 13.85 -0.51
N GLY A 36 2.82 13.25 -1.04
CA GLY A 36 3.75 12.45 -0.24
C GLY A 36 3.48 10.95 -0.29
N VAL A 37 2.42 10.50 -0.98
CA VAL A 37 2.16 9.08 -1.24
C VAL A 37 2.02 8.87 -2.74
N THR A 38 2.86 8.03 -3.32
CA THR A 38 2.81 7.67 -4.74
C THR A 38 2.55 6.18 -4.88
N GLN A 39 1.46 5.82 -5.55
CA GLN A 39 1.16 4.42 -5.82
C GLN A 39 2.01 3.92 -6.97
N ILE A 40 2.77 2.85 -6.72
CA ILE A 40 3.56 2.16 -7.73
C ILE A 40 2.70 1.15 -8.48
N GLY A 41 1.85 0.41 -7.74
CA GLY A 41 0.94 -0.55 -8.33
C GLY A 41 -0.07 -1.04 -7.32
N ARG A 42 -1.19 -1.56 -7.82
CA ARG A 42 -2.25 -2.12 -6.98
C ARG A 42 -2.91 -3.27 -7.73
N TRP A 43 -3.06 -4.40 -7.06
CA TRP A 43 -3.65 -5.60 -7.62
C TRP A 43 -4.73 -6.13 -6.69
N HIS A 44 -5.77 -6.73 -7.25
CA HIS A 44 -6.98 -7.07 -6.50
C HIS A 44 -7.36 -8.53 -6.67
N ASP A 45 -7.62 -9.19 -5.55
CA ASP A 45 -8.36 -10.45 -5.50
C ASP A 45 -9.83 -10.08 -5.27
N ILE A 46 -10.54 -9.78 -6.35
CA ILE A 46 -11.91 -9.26 -6.28
C ILE A 46 -12.87 -10.23 -5.58
N PRO A 47 -12.87 -11.54 -5.91
CA PRO A 47 -13.84 -12.45 -5.29
C PRO A 47 -13.73 -12.52 -3.77
N ASN A 48 -12.54 -12.35 -3.21
CA ASN A 48 -12.32 -12.47 -1.76
C ASN A 48 -12.19 -11.11 -1.06
N GLY A 49 -12.24 -10.01 -1.81
CA GLY A 49 -12.15 -8.67 -1.23
C GLY A 49 -10.79 -8.32 -0.66
N ASN A 50 -9.73 -8.92 -1.20
CA ASN A 50 -8.36 -8.67 -0.75
C ASN A 50 -7.53 -8.03 -1.88
N GLY A 51 -6.40 -7.45 -1.51
CA GLY A 51 -5.47 -6.95 -2.51
C GLY A 51 -4.12 -6.55 -1.95
N TRP A 52 -3.28 -6.10 -2.85
CA TRP A 52 -1.89 -5.73 -2.59
C TRP A 52 -1.61 -4.39 -3.24
N ILE A 53 -0.94 -3.52 -2.51
CA ILE A 53 -0.60 -2.19 -2.98
C ILE A 53 0.86 -1.92 -2.66
N VAL A 54 1.61 -1.40 -3.64
CA VAL A 54 2.97 -0.93 -3.41
C VAL A 54 2.95 0.59 -3.53
N VAL A 55 3.38 1.27 -2.50
CA VAL A 55 3.45 2.73 -2.47
C VAL A 55 4.84 3.21 -2.08
N GLU A 56 5.18 4.39 -2.57
CA GLU A 56 6.38 5.14 -2.19
C GLU A 56 5.95 6.29 -1.28
N SER A 57 6.61 6.44 -0.12
CA SER A 57 6.37 7.60 0.76
C SER A 57 7.55 7.80 1.70
N ASP A 58 7.92 9.06 1.90
CA ASP A 58 8.85 9.49 2.94
C ASP A 58 8.13 10.31 4.02
N ASN A 59 6.81 10.32 3.99
CA ASN A 59 5.98 11.09 4.90
C ASN A 59 4.98 10.18 5.61
N GLN A 60 5.28 9.86 6.87
CA GLN A 60 4.46 8.94 7.66
C GLN A 60 3.05 9.46 7.88
N GLU A 61 2.87 10.76 8.08
CA GLU A 61 1.55 11.35 8.28
C GLU A 61 0.70 11.21 7.01
N ALA A 62 1.29 11.46 5.84
CA ALA A 62 0.60 11.30 4.57
C ALA A 62 0.22 9.84 4.33
N LEU A 63 1.12 8.90 4.60
CA LEU A 63 0.85 7.48 4.46
C LEU A 63 -0.30 7.04 5.37
N THR A 64 -0.26 7.45 6.63
CA THR A 64 -1.30 7.13 7.60
C THR A 64 -2.64 7.74 7.20
N SER A 65 -2.63 8.99 6.74
CA SER A 65 -3.83 9.68 6.27
C SER A 65 -4.49 8.96 5.09
N TRP A 66 -3.69 8.48 4.14
CA TRP A 66 -4.20 7.70 3.01
C TRP A 66 -4.90 6.43 3.49
N ILE A 67 -4.27 5.67 4.37
CA ILE A 67 -4.84 4.44 4.93
C ILE A 67 -6.12 4.74 5.70
N MET A 68 -6.13 5.79 6.52
CA MET A 68 -7.30 6.21 7.29
C MET A 68 -8.47 6.59 6.39
N GLY A 69 -8.19 7.08 5.19
CA GLY A 69 -9.24 7.43 4.22
C GLY A 69 -10.10 6.24 3.80
N TRP A 70 -9.61 5.02 3.94
CA TRP A 70 -10.37 3.80 3.66
C TRP A 70 -11.04 3.20 4.89
N SER A 71 -10.92 3.83 6.08
CA SER A 71 -11.54 3.33 7.31
C SER A 71 -13.05 3.21 7.13
N GLY A 72 -13.62 2.12 7.65
CA GLY A 72 -15.03 1.81 7.51
C GLY A 72 -15.38 1.07 6.22
N GLN A 73 -14.45 0.95 5.26
CA GLN A 73 -14.62 0.18 4.03
C GLN A 73 -13.66 -0.99 3.97
N ALA A 74 -12.42 -0.76 4.37
CA ALA A 74 -11.37 -1.77 4.31
C ALA A 74 -10.40 -1.59 5.48
N THR A 75 -9.70 -2.67 5.80
CA THR A 75 -8.57 -2.67 6.72
C THR A 75 -7.29 -2.96 5.97
N PHE A 76 -6.17 -2.53 6.53
CA PHE A 76 -4.84 -2.81 5.99
C PHE A 76 -4.09 -3.70 6.99
N PRO A 77 -4.24 -5.03 6.89
CA PRO A 77 -3.62 -5.94 7.85
C PRO A 77 -2.11 -5.83 7.93
N THR A 78 -1.45 -5.53 6.80
CA THR A 78 0.00 -5.32 6.79
C THR A 78 0.38 -4.08 6.00
N VAL A 79 1.36 -3.35 6.52
CA VAL A 79 2.01 -2.22 5.87
C VAL A 79 3.50 -2.43 6.15
N THR A 80 4.23 -2.98 5.18
CA THR A 80 5.59 -3.48 5.41
C THR A 80 6.59 -2.66 4.59
N PRO A 81 7.58 -2.04 5.25
CA PRO A 81 8.68 -1.41 4.50
C PRO A 81 9.48 -2.49 3.78
N VAL A 82 9.76 -2.24 2.51
CA VAL A 82 10.49 -3.17 1.65
C VAL A 82 11.56 -2.42 0.88
N VAL A 83 12.52 -3.16 0.36
CA VAL A 83 13.57 -2.60 -0.50
C VAL A 83 13.64 -3.43 -1.79
N ASP A 84 14.13 -2.81 -2.85
CA ASP A 84 14.33 -3.50 -4.11
C ASP A 84 15.59 -4.39 -4.07
N ASP A 85 15.79 -5.16 -5.13
CA ASP A 85 16.91 -6.10 -5.23
C ASP A 85 18.27 -5.41 -5.07
N GLY A 86 18.46 -4.26 -5.70
CA GLY A 86 19.72 -3.53 -5.64
C GLY A 86 20.06 -3.10 -4.22
N THR A 87 19.08 -2.54 -3.52
CA THR A 87 19.24 -2.13 -2.12
C THR A 87 19.42 -3.35 -1.21
N ALA A 88 18.66 -4.42 -1.45
CA ALA A 88 18.80 -5.66 -0.68
C ALA A 88 20.20 -6.25 -0.80
N ARG A 89 20.76 -6.32 -2.02
CA ARG A 89 22.14 -6.80 -2.23
C ARG A 89 23.16 -5.95 -1.50
N LYS A 90 23.00 -4.63 -1.57
CA LYS A 90 23.88 -3.68 -0.87
C LYS A 90 23.89 -3.92 0.64
N LEU A 91 22.70 -4.06 1.22
CA LEU A 91 22.54 -4.26 2.67
C LEU A 91 23.08 -5.63 3.10
N VAL A 92 22.84 -6.68 2.32
CA VAL A 92 23.37 -8.01 2.63
C VAL A 92 24.88 -8.03 2.55
N LYS A 93 25.47 -7.38 1.52
CA LYS A 93 26.94 -7.27 1.43
C LYS A 93 27.53 -6.55 2.63
N ALA A 94 26.90 -5.46 3.08
CA ALA A 94 27.34 -4.72 4.26
C ALA A 94 27.27 -5.58 5.52
N MET A 95 26.20 -6.35 5.67
CA MET A 95 26.04 -7.28 6.79
C MET A 95 27.13 -8.35 6.79
N LEU A 96 27.40 -8.98 5.65
CA LEU A 96 28.44 -10.01 5.52
C LEU A 96 29.83 -9.43 5.82
N ALA A 97 30.13 -8.25 5.34
CA ALA A 97 31.40 -7.57 5.62
C ALA A 97 31.57 -7.30 7.12
N ALA A 98 30.51 -6.86 7.79
CA ALA A 98 30.53 -6.63 9.24
C ALA A 98 30.75 -7.92 10.03
N GLN A 99 30.24 -9.06 9.56
CA GLN A 99 30.43 -10.35 10.19
C GLN A 99 31.86 -10.89 10.04
N GLN A 100 32.57 -10.48 9.00
CA GLN A 100 33.95 -10.91 8.73
C GLN A 100 34.99 -10.06 9.47
N GLY A 101 34.57 -8.88 9.90
CA GLY A 101 35.43 -7.96 10.65
C GLY A 101 35.43 -8.29 12.11
#